data_3e3cd1c93985a03baafac4230fbb4265
#
_entry.id   3e3cd1c93985a03baafac4230fbb4265
#
_cell.length_a   1.000
_cell.length_b   1.000
_cell.length_c   1.000
_cell.angle_alpha   90.00
_cell.angle_beta   90.00
_cell.angle_gamma   90.00
#
_symmetry.space_group_name_H-M   'P 1'
#
loop_
_entity.id
_entity.type
_entity.pdbx_description
1 polymer ?
#
loop_
_entity_poly.entity_id
_entity_poly.type
_entity_poly.pdbx_seq_one_letter_code
_entity_poly.pdbx_strand_id
1 'polypeptide(L)'
;MVLICVPVKNTPKTIEECASKMKSGAILAEISSVKRRSFRALRKIPASIIPLCIHPMFGPGRVDLKQMKILMIPVSNEQNELKILNNLFDGSLITVIQNSNVHDRLIAIVLGLTHFVNIIFAKFLSTQDFSYLNEIAGTSFEMQSLLITSILTEQPALVADLLIENKSVRMYIQSYLREANKVAKIVFEGNSVDLGTKYAKAKKILQIQQDLQLSYKRMYDIMEKAK
;
A
#
# COMPACT_ATOMS: atom_id res chain seq x y z
N MET A 1 -23.86 -4.11 11.68
CA MET A 1 -22.52 -4.32 11.11
C MET A 1 -21.47 -4.02 12.17
N VAL A 2 -20.39 -4.81 12.19
CA VAL A 2 -19.17 -4.55 12.98
C VAL A 2 -18.01 -4.35 12.01
N LEU A 3 -17.25 -3.27 12.16
CA LEU A 3 -16.03 -2.98 11.41
C LEU A 3 -14.83 -3.09 12.35
N ILE A 4 -13.89 -3.99 12.02
CA ILE A 4 -12.67 -4.22 12.81
C ILE A 4 -11.56 -3.32 12.29
N CYS A 5 -11.12 -2.38 13.14
CA CYS A 5 -10.08 -1.38 12.88
C CYS A 5 -9.01 -1.45 13.99
N VAL A 6 -8.44 -2.64 14.21
CA VAL A 6 -7.41 -2.86 15.23
C VAL A 6 -6.07 -3.19 14.58
N PRO A 7 -4.93 -3.08 15.30
CA PRO A 7 -3.63 -3.48 14.78
C PRO A 7 -3.65 -4.87 14.15
N VAL A 8 -2.88 -5.06 13.07
CA VAL A 8 -2.85 -6.31 12.27
C VAL A 8 -2.71 -7.56 13.12
N LYS A 9 -1.86 -7.51 14.14
CA LYS A 9 -1.62 -8.65 15.06
C LYS A 9 -2.86 -9.07 15.83
N ASN A 10 -3.72 -8.13 16.17
CA ASN A 10 -4.90 -8.35 17.01
C ASN A 10 -6.13 -8.74 16.17
N THR A 11 -6.15 -8.39 14.87
CA THR A 11 -7.30 -8.58 13.98
C THR A 11 -7.87 -9.99 14.03
N PRO A 12 -7.09 -11.08 13.94
CA PRO A 12 -7.66 -12.44 13.97
C PRO A 12 -8.44 -12.76 15.25
N LYS A 13 -7.88 -12.42 16.40
CA LYS A 13 -8.51 -12.63 17.72
C LYS A 13 -9.79 -11.80 17.85
N THR A 14 -9.74 -10.53 17.44
CA THR A 14 -10.90 -9.64 17.48
C THR A 14 -12.04 -10.14 16.57
N ILE A 15 -11.70 -10.70 15.38
CA ILE A 15 -12.69 -11.35 14.50
C ILE A 15 -13.43 -12.46 15.25
N GLU A 16 -12.70 -13.38 15.89
CA GLU A 16 -13.27 -14.53 16.61
C GLU A 16 -14.14 -14.08 17.79
N GLU A 17 -13.67 -13.13 18.58
CA GLU A 17 -14.40 -12.58 19.74
C GLU A 17 -15.67 -11.82 19.34
N CYS A 18 -15.64 -11.05 18.25
CA CYS A 18 -16.81 -10.35 17.74
C CYS A 18 -17.82 -11.33 17.15
N ALA A 19 -17.36 -12.26 16.31
CA ALA A 19 -18.24 -13.22 15.64
C ALA A 19 -19.04 -14.06 16.63
N SER A 20 -18.48 -14.46 17.77
CA SER A 20 -19.16 -15.25 18.79
C SER A 20 -20.35 -14.54 19.45
N LYS A 21 -20.45 -13.21 19.32
CA LYS A 21 -21.46 -12.37 19.96
C LYS A 21 -22.42 -11.72 18.96
N MET A 22 -22.21 -11.95 17.66
CA MET A 22 -23.03 -11.31 16.61
C MET A 22 -24.30 -12.12 16.31
N LYS A 23 -25.35 -11.39 15.93
CA LYS A 23 -26.61 -12.00 15.50
C LYS A 23 -26.48 -12.56 14.08
N SER A 24 -27.28 -13.58 13.78
CA SER A 24 -27.44 -14.11 12.41
C SER A 24 -27.79 -12.98 11.43
N GLY A 25 -27.21 -13.02 10.22
CA GLY A 25 -27.36 -12.00 9.18
C GLY A 25 -26.51 -10.74 9.39
N ALA A 26 -25.77 -10.62 10.51
CA ALA A 26 -24.93 -9.46 10.73
C ALA A 26 -23.66 -9.49 9.85
N ILE A 27 -23.15 -8.32 9.48
CA ILE A 27 -21.94 -8.15 8.68
C ILE A 27 -20.74 -7.93 9.59
N LEU A 28 -19.68 -8.70 9.38
CA LEU A 28 -18.37 -8.54 10.03
C LEU A 28 -17.33 -8.17 8.98
N ALA A 29 -16.90 -6.92 8.98
CA ALA A 29 -15.89 -6.39 8.08
C ALA A 29 -14.57 -6.18 8.80
N GLU A 30 -13.42 -6.41 8.11
CA GLU A 30 -12.08 -6.07 8.59
C GLU A 30 -11.28 -5.36 7.49
N ILE A 31 -10.46 -4.38 7.88
CA ILE A 31 -9.73 -3.49 6.96
C ILE A 31 -8.21 -3.55 7.10
N SER A 32 -7.66 -4.57 7.76
CA SER A 32 -6.20 -4.65 7.97
C SER A 32 -5.42 -4.66 6.65
N SER A 33 -4.22 -4.08 6.65
CA SER A 33 -3.35 -4.02 5.46
C SER A 33 -2.70 -5.36 5.10
N VAL A 34 -2.73 -6.36 5.98
CA VAL A 34 -2.17 -7.70 5.77
C VAL A 34 -3.26 -8.74 5.99
N LYS A 35 -3.53 -9.56 4.99
CA LYS A 35 -4.76 -10.36 4.91
C LYS A 35 -4.64 -11.82 5.32
N ARG A 36 -3.48 -12.42 5.22
CA ARG A 36 -3.35 -13.89 5.40
C ARG A 36 -3.94 -14.42 6.71
N ARG A 37 -3.72 -13.73 7.83
CA ARG A 37 -4.22 -14.17 9.15
C ARG A 37 -5.67 -13.80 9.37
N SER A 38 -6.07 -12.57 9.04
CA SER A 38 -7.45 -12.10 9.18
C SER A 38 -8.41 -12.86 8.25
N PHE A 39 -8.00 -13.12 7.01
CA PHE A 39 -8.78 -13.94 6.07
C PHE A 39 -9.04 -15.35 6.61
N ARG A 40 -8.02 -16.01 7.23
CA ARG A 40 -8.21 -17.32 7.86
C ARG A 40 -9.19 -17.28 9.02
N ALA A 41 -9.17 -16.20 9.81
CA ALA A 41 -10.12 -16.02 10.90
C ALA A 41 -11.55 -15.80 10.36
N LEU A 42 -11.72 -14.94 9.36
CA LEU A 42 -13.02 -14.74 8.70
C LEU A 42 -13.62 -16.04 8.13
N ARG A 43 -12.79 -16.92 7.58
CA ARG A 43 -13.25 -18.22 7.07
C ARG A 43 -13.76 -19.20 8.13
N LYS A 44 -13.52 -18.91 9.39
CA LYS A 44 -13.93 -19.77 10.52
C LYS A 44 -15.14 -19.25 11.28
N ILE A 45 -15.62 -18.04 10.95
CA ILE A 45 -16.80 -17.49 11.62
C ILE A 45 -18.06 -18.27 11.26
N PRO A 46 -19.13 -18.23 12.10
CA PRO A 46 -20.38 -18.90 11.81
C PRO A 46 -20.93 -18.50 10.43
N ALA A 47 -21.46 -19.49 9.68
CA ALA A 47 -22.04 -19.27 8.35
C ALA A 47 -23.24 -18.31 8.32
N SER A 48 -23.82 -18.05 9.47
CA SER A 48 -24.90 -17.07 9.65
C SER A 48 -24.44 -15.61 9.65
N ILE A 49 -23.12 -15.36 9.69
CA ILE A 49 -22.53 -14.02 9.67
C ILE A 49 -21.92 -13.78 8.29
N ILE A 50 -22.11 -12.59 7.74
CA ILE A 50 -21.59 -12.20 6.44
C ILE A 50 -20.18 -11.59 6.61
N PRO A 51 -19.12 -12.24 6.11
CA PRO A 51 -17.78 -11.70 6.20
C PRO A 51 -17.52 -10.66 5.10
N LEU A 52 -16.73 -9.62 5.42
CA LEU A 52 -16.14 -8.72 4.42
C LEU A 52 -14.66 -8.56 4.71
N CYS A 53 -13.82 -9.07 3.81
CA CYS A 53 -12.37 -8.93 3.85
C CYS A 53 -11.94 -7.84 2.88
N ILE A 54 -11.71 -6.62 3.37
CA ILE A 54 -11.47 -5.43 2.52
C ILE A 54 -10.21 -4.70 2.92
N HIS A 55 -9.59 -4.02 1.96
CA HIS A 55 -8.45 -3.15 2.18
C HIS A 55 -8.67 -1.81 1.47
N PRO A 56 -9.04 -0.75 2.20
CA PRO A 56 -9.09 0.61 1.68
C PRO A 56 -7.68 1.08 1.30
N MET A 57 -7.49 1.53 0.05
CA MET A 57 -6.19 1.93 -0.50
C MET A 57 -6.03 3.45 -0.48
N PHE A 58 -6.36 4.08 0.63
CA PHE A 58 -6.24 5.53 0.83
C PHE A 58 -5.85 5.84 2.28
N GLY A 59 -5.11 6.94 2.44
CA GLY A 59 -4.63 7.42 3.73
C GLY A 59 -5.68 8.22 4.50
N PRO A 60 -5.34 8.69 5.70
CA PRO A 60 -6.21 9.50 6.54
C PRO A 60 -6.54 10.86 5.90
N GLY A 61 -7.62 11.50 6.36
CA GLY A 61 -8.04 12.83 5.92
C GLY A 61 -8.93 12.86 4.68
N ARG A 62 -9.22 11.71 4.08
CA ARG A 62 -10.13 11.65 2.93
C ARG A 62 -11.58 11.72 3.39
N VAL A 63 -12.33 12.74 2.93
CA VAL A 63 -13.75 12.95 3.28
C VAL A 63 -14.66 12.30 2.23
N ASP A 64 -14.32 12.41 0.95
CA ASP A 64 -15.08 11.80 -0.15
C ASP A 64 -14.44 10.48 -0.58
N LEU A 65 -15.23 9.40 -0.55
CA LEU A 65 -14.80 8.06 -0.96
C LEU A 65 -14.99 7.77 -2.44
N LYS A 66 -15.64 8.68 -3.20
CA LYS A 66 -15.80 8.53 -4.66
C LYS A 66 -14.44 8.38 -5.34
N GLN A 67 -14.36 7.42 -6.26
CA GLN A 67 -13.16 7.06 -6.98
C GLN A 67 -12.00 6.50 -6.08
N MET A 68 -12.25 6.27 -4.79
CA MET A 68 -11.26 5.64 -3.93
C MET A 68 -11.19 4.14 -4.18
N LYS A 69 -9.98 3.60 -4.19
CA LYS A 69 -9.75 2.17 -4.42
C LYS A 69 -9.97 1.38 -3.13
N ILE A 70 -10.75 0.31 -3.25
CA ILE A 70 -10.94 -0.68 -2.17
C ILE A 70 -10.65 -2.06 -2.77
N LEU A 71 -9.73 -2.80 -2.16
CA LEU A 71 -9.50 -4.19 -2.51
C LEU A 71 -10.43 -5.08 -1.69
N MET A 72 -11.05 -6.06 -2.34
CA MET A 72 -11.89 -7.08 -1.70
C MET A 72 -11.30 -8.46 -1.95
N ILE A 73 -11.29 -9.30 -0.92
CA ILE A 73 -10.95 -10.72 -1.05
C ILE A 73 -12.20 -11.52 -0.68
N PRO A 74 -12.83 -12.25 -1.62
CA PRO A 74 -14.00 -13.04 -1.35
C PRO A 74 -13.75 -14.11 -0.28
N VAL A 75 -14.61 -14.19 0.71
CA VAL A 75 -14.47 -15.13 1.82
C VAL A 75 -15.43 -16.31 1.69
N SER A 76 -16.72 -16.05 1.40
CA SER A 76 -17.76 -17.07 1.31
C SER A 76 -18.58 -16.95 0.02
N ASN A 77 -19.13 -15.79 -0.27
CA ASN A 77 -19.97 -15.53 -1.45
C ASN A 77 -19.58 -14.19 -2.08
N GLU A 78 -18.77 -14.25 -3.13
CA GLU A 78 -18.24 -13.07 -3.82
C GLU A 78 -19.33 -12.10 -4.28
N GLN A 79 -20.40 -12.63 -4.91
CA GLN A 79 -21.47 -11.78 -5.47
C GLN A 79 -22.21 -11.02 -4.38
N ASN A 80 -22.54 -11.70 -3.27
CA ASN A 80 -23.22 -11.08 -2.14
C ASN A 80 -22.30 -10.07 -1.42
N GLU A 81 -21.06 -10.46 -1.16
CA GLU A 81 -20.05 -9.61 -0.53
C GLU A 81 -19.79 -8.33 -1.37
N LEU A 82 -19.66 -8.48 -2.69
CA LEU A 82 -19.47 -7.36 -3.61
C LEU A 82 -20.71 -6.44 -3.66
N LYS A 83 -21.90 -6.99 -3.69
CA LYS A 83 -23.16 -6.22 -3.64
C LYS A 83 -23.27 -5.38 -2.36
N ILE A 84 -22.96 -5.98 -1.22
CA ILE A 84 -22.94 -5.28 0.07
C ILE A 84 -21.90 -4.16 0.07
N LEU A 85 -20.70 -4.46 -0.44
CA LEU A 85 -19.60 -3.50 -0.47
C LEU A 85 -19.91 -2.29 -1.37
N ASN A 86 -20.50 -2.51 -2.55
CA ASN A 86 -20.96 -1.42 -3.43
C ASN A 86 -21.99 -0.52 -2.76
N ASN A 87 -22.91 -1.10 -1.96
CA ASN A 87 -23.88 -0.31 -1.22
C ASN A 87 -23.29 0.48 -0.05
N LEU A 88 -22.23 -0.07 0.59
CA LEU A 88 -21.55 0.60 1.72
C LEU A 88 -20.60 1.71 1.27
N PHE A 89 -19.98 1.56 0.10
CA PHE A 89 -18.95 2.45 -0.43
C PHE A 89 -19.33 2.91 -1.85
N ASP A 90 -20.49 3.55 -1.95
CA ASP A 90 -21.00 4.04 -3.23
C ASP A 90 -20.02 4.99 -3.93
N GLY A 91 -19.79 4.76 -5.22
CA GLY A 91 -18.85 5.51 -6.04
C GLY A 91 -17.38 5.15 -5.87
N SER A 92 -17.03 4.20 -4.98
CA SER A 92 -15.66 3.68 -4.85
C SER A 92 -15.32 2.71 -5.97
N LEU A 93 -14.01 2.56 -6.25
CA LEU A 93 -13.47 1.60 -7.22
C LEU A 93 -13.10 0.30 -6.51
N ILE A 94 -13.99 -0.69 -6.56
CA ILE A 94 -13.76 -1.99 -5.91
C ILE A 94 -13.00 -2.90 -6.87
N THR A 95 -11.86 -3.45 -6.40
CA THR A 95 -11.07 -4.45 -7.11
C THR A 95 -11.09 -5.76 -6.33
N VAL A 96 -11.60 -6.82 -6.97
CA VAL A 96 -11.62 -8.17 -6.39
C VAL A 96 -10.25 -8.83 -6.57
N ILE A 97 -9.67 -9.31 -5.48
CA ILE A 97 -8.41 -10.05 -5.45
C ILE A 97 -8.70 -11.52 -5.14
N GLN A 98 -8.15 -12.43 -5.93
CA GLN A 98 -8.45 -13.87 -5.87
C GLN A 98 -8.31 -14.50 -4.48
N ASN A 99 -7.27 -14.12 -3.72
CA ASN A 99 -7.01 -14.67 -2.39
C ASN A 99 -6.01 -13.82 -1.60
N SER A 100 -5.93 -14.08 -0.29
CA SER A 100 -5.06 -13.35 0.63
C SER A 100 -3.55 -13.46 0.32
N ASN A 101 -3.08 -14.54 -0.31
CA ASN A 101 -1.68 -14.68 -0.67
C ASN A 101 -1.32 -13.77 -1.86
N VAL A 102 -2.21 -13.68 -2.86
CA VAL A 102 -2.06 -12.75 -3.99
C VAL A 102 -2.09 -11.33 -3.47
N HIS A 103 -3.07 -10.99 -2.63
CA HIS A 103 -3.18 -9.68 -1.99
C HIS A 103 -1.88 -9.29 -1.27
N ASP A 104 -1.41 -10.11 -0.31
CA ASP A 104 -0.25 -9.78 0.50
C ASP A 104 1.04 -9.66 -0.34
N ARG A 105 1.15 -10.41 -1.43
CA ARG A 105 2.25 -10.32 -2.38
C ARG A 105 2.24 -9.00 -3.16
N LEU A 106 1.07 -8.54 -3.62
CA LEU A 106 0.92 -7.26 -4.31
C LEU A 106 1.15 -6.08 -3.35
N ILE A 107 0.57 -6.14 -2.16
CA ILE A 107 0.73 -5.11 -1.12
C ILE A 107 2.17 -5.04 -0.60
N ALA A 108 2.91 -6.14 -0.63
CA ALA A 108 4.34 -6.11 -0.30
C ALA A 108 5.16 -5.21 -1.23
N ILE A 109 4.73 -5.00 -2.48
CA ILE A 109 5.35 -4.05 -3.41
C ILE A 109 4.72 -2.67 -3.23
N VAL A 110 3.38 -2.59 -3.38
CA VAL A 110 2.64 -1.33 -3.48
C VAL A 110 2.75 -0.49 -2.21
N LEU A 111 2.72 -1.11 -1.04
CA LEU A 111 2.89 -0.44 0.24
C LEU A 111 4.24 -0.79 0.90
N GLY A 112 4.52 -2.09 1.08
CA GLY A 112 5.67 -2.52 1.86
C GLY A 112 7.01 -2.00 1.32
N LEU A 113 7.31 -2.22 0.05
CA LEU A 113 8.56 -1.72 -0.55
C LEU A 113 8.56 -0.19 -0.65
N THR A 114 7.43 0.42 -0.96
CA THR A 114 7.29 1.89 -1.01
C THR A 114 7.62 2.51 0.34
N HIS A 115 7.04 2.01 1.43
CA HIS A 115 7.34 2.49 2.80
C HIS A 115 8.80 2.25 3.16
N PHE A 116 9.33 1.05 2.89
CA PHE A 116 10.73 0.72 3.18
C PHE A 116 11.71 1.71 2.55
N VAL A 117 11.55 1.99 1.26
CA VAL A 117 12.42 2.94 0.52
C VAL A 117 12.30 4.34 1.10
N ASN A 118 11.09 4.79 1.38
CA ASN A 118 10.85 6.13 1.90
C ASN A 118 11.32 6.30 3.35
N ILE A 119 11.24 5.28 4.20
CA ILE A 119 11.81 5.29 5.57
C ILE A 119 13.33 5.45 5.51
N ILE A 120 14.01 4.71 4.61
CA ILE A 120 15.46 4.84 4.46
C ILE A 120 15.83 6.24 3.99
N PHE A 121 15.12 6.76 3.00
CA PHE A 121 15.40 8.10 2.48
C PHE A 121 15.07 9.18 3.52
N ALA A 122 13.95 9.07 4.26
CA ALA A 122 13.63 9.95 5.38
C ALA A 122 14.75 9.94 6.45
N LYS A 123 15.24 8.75 6.82
CA LYS A 123 16.33 8.61 7.78
C LYS A 123 17.61 9.27 7.29
N PHE A 124 17.95 9.14 6.01
CA PHE A 124 19.07 9.85 5.41
C PHE A 124 18.85 11.37 5.46
N LEU A 125 17.70 11.86 5.00
CA LEU A 125 17.37 13.29 5.01
C LEU A 125 17.35 13.90 6.42
N SER A 126 17.02 13.13 7.46
CA SER A 126 17.02 13.61 8.86
C SER A 126 18.42 13.99 9.38
N THR A 127 19.47 13.67 8.64
CA THR A 127 20.87 14.07 8.93
C THR A 127 21.34 15.25 8.08
N GLN A 128 20.48 15.81 7.25
CA GLN A 128 20.78 16.92 6.34
C GLN A 128 20.02 18.18 6.75
N ASP A 129 20.40 19.33 6.22
CA ASP A 129 19.58 20.54 6.30
C ASP A 129 18.39 20.44 5.32
N PHE A 130 17.32 19.84 5.82
CA PHE A 130 16.13 19.59 5.02
C PHE A 130 15.42 20.87 4.57
N SER A 131 15.50 21.95 5.38
CA SER A 131 14.95 23.26 5.04
C SER A 131 15.63 23.85 3.82
N TYR A 132 16.98 23.84 3.82
CA TYR A 132 17.77 24.34 2.70
C TYR A 132 17.62 23.47 1.44
N LEU A 133 17.50 22.15 1.60
CA LEU A 133 17.24 21.25 0.46
C LEU A 133 15.90 21.57 -0.20
N ASN A 134 14.87 21.88 0.57
CA ASN A 134 13.56 22.27 0.03
C ASN A 134 13.59 23.64 -0.66
N GLU A 135 14.40 24.59 -0.17
CA GLU A 135 14.54 25.91 -0.79
C GLU A 135 15.11 25.82 -2.21
N ILE A 136 16.07 24.90 -2.44
CA ILE A 136 16.73 24.72 -3.74
C ILE A 136 16.10 23.59 -4.57
N ALA A 137 15.02 23.00 -4.10
CA ALA A 137 14.43 21.81 -4.69
C ALA A 137 13.81 22.07 -6.07
N GLY A 138 14.04 21.15 -6.99
CA GLY A 138 13.21 21.04 -8.20
C GLY A 138 12.09 20.01 -8.03
N THR A 139 11.21 19.95 -9.03
CA THR A 139 9.96 19.16 -9.04
C THR A 139 10.09 17.72 -8.52
N SER A 140 11.16 17.02 -8.93
CA SER A 140 11.36 15.62 -8.52
C SER A 140 11.60 15.47 -7.02
N PHE A 141 12.40 16.37 -6.43
CA PHE A 141 12.69 16.35 -4.99
C PHE A 141 11.48 16.80 -4.18
N GLU A 142 10.74 17.83 -4.64
CA GLU A 142 9.50 18.29 -3.98
C GLU A 142 8.45 17.16 -3.91
N MET A 143 8.22 16.44 -5.01
CA MET A 143 7.31 15.28 -5.02
C MET A 143 7.78 14.15 -4.11
N GLN A 144 9.08 13.87 -4.09
CA GLN A 144 9.65 12.85 -3.20
C GLN A 144 9.55 13.27 -1.73
N SER A 145 9.79 14.55 -1.42
CA SER A 145 9.64 15.11 -0.08
C SER A 145 8.19 15.04 0.41
N LEU A 146 7.21 15.38 -0.46
CA LEU A 146 5.81 15.28 -0.15
C LEU A 146 5.40 13.83 0.17
N LEU A 147 5.86 12.85 -0.62
CA LEU A 147 5.60 11.44 -0.38
C LEU A 147 6.21 10.98 0.96
N ILE A 148 7.45 11.34 1.25
CA ILE A 148 8.12 10.98 2.51
C ILE A 148 7.38 11.57 3.69
N THR A 149 7.08 12.86 3.66
CA THR A 149 6.41 13.54 4.78
C THR A 149 5.00 13.00 5.00
N SER A 150 4.26 12.66 3.94
CA SER A 150 2.94 12.03 4.07
C SER A 150 3.02 10.65 4.76
N ILE A 151 3.98 9.80 4.39
CA ILE A 151 4.21 8.50 5.04
C ILE A 151 4.58 8.67 6.52
N LEU A 152 5.35 9.70 6.88
CA LEU A 152 5.74 9.97 8.26
C LEU A 152 4.58 10.47 9.13
N THR A 153 3.43 10.83 8.57
CA THR A 153 2.22 11.13 9.35
C THR A 153 1.50 9.87 9.84
N GLU A 154 1.83 8.70 9.29
CA GLU A 154 1.22 7.45 9.72
C GLU A 154 1.72 7.02 11.10
N GLN A 155 0.90 6.25 11.81
CA GLN A 155 1.29 5.70 13.11
C GLN A 155 2.45 4.72 12.96
N PRO A 156 3.58 4.89 13.68
CA PRO A 156 4.75 4.02 13.54
C PRO A 156 4.47 2.53 13.72
N ALA A 157 3.54 2.17 14.62
CA ALA A 157 3.15 0.79 14.85
C ALA A 157 2.42 0.17 13.64
N LEU A 158 1.62 0.95 12.91
CA LEU A 158 0.93 0.51 11.70
C LEU A 158 1.93 0.19 10.59
N VAL A 159 2.88 1.10 10.38
CA VAL A 159 3.94 0.92 9.37
C VAL A 159 4.84 -0.26 9.72
N ALA A 160 5.21 -0.41 10.99
CA ALA A 160 6.00 -1.55 11.45
C ALA A 160 5.25 -2.88 11.23
N ASP A 161 3.97 -2.95 11.56
CA ASP A 161 3.15 -4.14 11.35
C ASP A 161 2.98 -4.47 9.85
N LEU A 162 2.81 -3.48 8.99
CA LEU A 162 2.77 -3.67 7.54
C LEU A 162 4.05 -4.36 7.02
N LEU A 163 5.21 -3.88 7.46
CA LEU A 163 6.51 -4.38 6.99
C LEU A 163 6.88 -5.75 7.59
N ILE A 164 6.53 -6.00 8.85
CA ILE A 164 6.96 -7.19 9.59
C ILE A 164 5.98 -8.36 9.39
N GLU A 165 4.67 -8.10 9.48
CA GLU A 165 3.64 -9.15 9.40
C GLU A 165 3.39 -9.63 7.97
N ASN A 166 3.65 -8.80 6.96
CA ASN A 166 3.60 -9.24 5.58
C ASN A 166 4.88 -9.98 5.18
N LYS A 167 4.84 -11.31 5.25
CA LYS A 167 6.00 -12.17 4.96
C LYS A 167 6.59 -11.98 3.55
N SER A 168 5.79 -11.51 2.59
CA SER A 168 6.26 -11.27 1.21
C SER A 168 7.18 -10.04 1.11
N VAL A 169 7.12 -9.11 2.04
CA VAL A 169 7.94 -7.88 2.04
C VAL A 169 9.43 -8.21 2.08
N ARG A 170 9.84 -9.19 2.87
CA ARG A 170 11.27 -9.57 2.99
C ARG A 170 11.91 -9.92 1.65
N MET A 171 11.21 -10.70 0.83
CA MET A 171 11.71 -11.12 -0.49
C MET A 171 11.91 -9.90 -1.42
N TYR A 172 10.96 -8.97 -1.43
CA TYR A 172 11.05 -7.77 -2.27
C TYR A 172 12.10 -6.79 -1.78
N ILE A 173 12.24 -6.61 -0.46
CA ILE A 173 13.34 -5.82 0.12
C ILE A 173 14.70 -6.40 -0.29
N GLN A 174 14.90 -7.73 -0.14
CA GLN A 174 16.15 -8.36 -0.55
C GLN A 174 16.43 -8.18 -2.04
N SER A 175 15.40 -8.30 -2.89
CA SER A 175 15.54 -8.09 -4.33
C SER A 175 15.91 -6.64 -4.65
N TYR A 176 15.22 -5.70 -4.01
CA TYR A 176 15.49 -4.26 -4.17
C TYR A 176 16.92 -3.90 -3.75
N LEU A 177 17.37 -4.36 -2.58
CA LEU A 177 18.73 -4.10 -2.09
C LEU A 177 19.80 -4.70 -3.01
N ARG A 178 19.56 -5.88 -3.61
CA ARG A 178 20.49 -6.43 -4.62
C ARG A 178 20.62 -5.50 -5.83
N GLU A 179 19.50 -4.98 -6.34
CA GLU A 179 19.55 -4.03 -7.48
C GLU A 179 20.14 -2.68 -7.07
N ALA A 180 19.81 -2.17 -5.89
CA ALA A 180 20.40 -0.93 -5.36
C ALA A 180 21.94 -1.04 -5.26
N ASN A 181 22.46 -2.14 -4.72
CA ASN A 181 23.90 -2.38 -4.63
C ASN A 181 24.58 -2.49 -6.00
N LYS A 182 23.92 -3.10 -7.01
CA LYS A 182 24.46 -3.14 -8.38
C LYS A 182 24.53 -1.74 -9.00
N VAL A 183 23.51 -0.92 -8.80
CA VAL A 183 23.50 0.47 -9.29
C VAL A 183 24.55 1.29 -8.56
N ALA A 184 24.61 1.20 -7.23
CA ALA A 184 25.63 1.89 -6.43
C ALA A 184 27.06 1.54 -6.88
N LYS A 185 27.35 0.26 -7.12
CA LYS A 185 28.64 -0.19 -7.63
C LYS A 185 28.99 0.50 -8.95
N ILE A 186 28.08 0.54 -9.92
CA ILE A 186 28.30 1.19 -11.22
C ILE A 186 28.59 2.70 -11.04
N VAL A 187 27.88 3.36 -10.12
CA VAL A 187 28.09 4.78 -9.80
C VAL A 187 29.47 5.00 -9.18
N PHE A 188 29.88 4.15 -8.22
CA PHE A 188 31.22 4.26 -7.59
C PHE A 188 32.38 3.99 -8.56
N GLU A 189 32.15 3.13 -9.55
CA GLU A 189 33.12 2.83 -10.63
C GLU A 189 33.13 3.92 -11.72
N GLY A 190 32.24 4.91 -11.67
CA GLY A 190 32.12 5.96 -12.68
C GLY A 190 31.67 5.47 -14.06
N ASN A 191 31.06 4.29 -14.15
CA ASN A 191 30.70 3.67 -15.42
C ASN A 191 29.34 4.20 -15.95
N SER A 192 29.40 5.35 -16.62
CA SER A 192 28.21 6.01 -17.19
C SER A 192 27.52 5.18 -18.28
N VAL A 193 28.25 4.36 -19.03
CA VAL A 193 27.71 3.53 -20.12
C VAL A 193 26.82 2.42 -19.54
N ASP A 194 27.31 1.72 -18.53
CA ASP A 194 26.52 0.66 -17.87
C ASP A 194 25.29 1.23 -17.13
N LEU A 195 25.45 2.39 -16.49
CA LEU A 195 24.34 3.08 -15.85
C LEU A 195 23.27 3.47 -16.87
N GLY A 196 23.68 4.06 -18.01
CA GLY A 196 22.78 4.42 -19.11
C GLY A 196 22.07 3.20 -19.69
N THR A 197 22.77 2.10 -19.84
CA THR A 197 22.18 0.82 -20.32
C THR A 197 21.12 0.29 -19.37
N LYS A 198 21.38 0.27 -18.05
CA LYS A 198 20.39 -0.14 -17.04
C LYS A 198 19.17 0.77 -17.06
N TYR A 199 19.37 2.08 -17.12
CA TYR A 199 18.30 3.05 -17.22
C TYR A 199 17.43 2.83 -18.47
N ALA A 200 18.04 2.69 -19.64
CA ALA A 200 17.35 2.45 -20.90
C ALA A 200 16.54 1.16 -20.89
N LYS A 201 17.07 0.09 -20.28
CA LYS A 201 16.35 -1.18 -20.11
C LYS A 201 15.10 -1.04 -19.24
N ALA A 202 15.20 -0.36 -18.10
CA ALA A 202 14.07 -0.11 -17.23
C ALA A 202 13.01 0.76 -17.93
N LYS A 203 13.45 1.84 -18.60
CA LYS A 203 12.57 2.72 -19.40
C LYS A 203 11.80 1.93 -20.44
N LYS A 204 12.50 1.09 -21.23
CA LYS A 204 11.87 0.27 -22.30
C LYS A 204 10.77 -0.64 -21.77
N ILE A 205 10.95 -1.24 -20.59
CA ILE A 205 9.95 -2.13 -19.99
C ILE A 205 8.75 -1.33 -19.46
N LEU A 206 8.99 -0.23 -18.75
CA LEU A 206 7.93 0.56 -18.11
C LEU A 206 7.08 1.32 -19.12
N GLN A 207 7.67 1.82 -20.20
CA GLN A 207 6.92 2.56 -21.24
C GLN A 207 5.90 1.70 -21.99
N ILE A 208 6.02 0.36 -21.98
CA ILE A 208 5.01 -0.54 -22.52
C ILE A 208 3.74 -0.56 -21.67
N GLN A 209 3.89 -0.29 -20.38
CA GLN A 209 2.82 -0.37 -19.39
C GLN A 209 2.23 0.99 -19.02
N GLN A 210 2.97 2.07 -19.24
CA GLN A 210 2.57 3.43 -18.90
C GLN A 210 3.09 4.44 -19.91
N ASP A 211 2.30 5.49 -20.17
CA ASP A 211 2.76 6.66 -20.91
C ASP A 211 3.68 7.51 -20.03
N LEU A 212 4.99 7.33 -20.23
CA LEU A 212 6.01 8.07 -19.49
C LEU A 212 6.06 9.56 -19.86
N GLN A 213 5.59 9.94 -21.07
CA GLN A 213 5.62 11.33 -21.53
C GLN A 213 4.69 12.22 -20.71
N LEU A 214 3.57 11.68 -20.23
CA LEU A 214 2.61 12.40 -19.39
C LEU A 214 3.04 12.50 -17.92
N SER A 215 4.12 11.84 -17.50
CA SER A 215 4.49 11.79 -16.08
C SER A 215 4.84 13.15 -15.50
N TYR A 216 5.62 13.98 -16.22
CA TYR A 216 5.94 15.32 -15.77
C TYR A 216 4.71 16.23 -15.71
N LYS A 217 3.83 16.16 -16.71
CA LYS A 217 2.58 16.91 -16.69
C LYS A 217 1.75 16.57 -15.45
N ARG A 218 1.59 15.27 -15.15
CA ARG A 218 0.88 14.81 -13.94
C ARG A 218 1.52 15.32 -12.65
N MET A 219 2.86 15.36 -12.60
CA MET A 219 3.57 15.93 -11.44
C MET A 219 3.24 17.40 -11.25
N TYR A 220 3.29 18.22 -12.31
CA TYR A 220 2.92 19.62 -12.26
C TYR A 220 1.46 19.81 -11.86
N ASP A 221 0.52 19.06 -12.45
CA ASP A 221 -0.91 19.12 -12.11
C ASP A 221 -1.18 18.83 -10.62
N ILE A 222 -0.40 17.91 -10.01
CA ILE A 222 -0.51 17.60 -8.57
C ILE A 222 0.04 18.76 -7.74
N MET A 223 1.20 19.30 -8.10
CA MET A 223 1.86 20.37 -7.35
C MET A 223 1.09 21.68 -7.41
N GLU A 224 0.47 22.02 -8.53
CA GLU A 224 -0.39 23.21 -8.67
C GLU A 224 -1.64 23.12 -7.80
N LYS A 225 -2.20 21.91 -7.63
CA LYS A 225 -3.37 21.68 -6.76
C LYS A 225 -3.02 21.63 -5.27
N ALA A 226 -1.75 21.50 -4.93
CA ALA A 226 -1.27 21.40 -3.55
C ALA A 226 -0.87 22.78 -2.97
N LYS A 227 -0.81 23.81 -3.82
CA LYS A 227 -0.62 25.24 -3.43
C LYS A 227 -1.96 25.88 -3.15
#